data_563b0433a95d2575b7092389fc5a2f32
#
_entry.id   563b0433a95d2575b7092389fc5a2f32
#
_cell.length_a   1.000
_cell.length_b   1.000
_cell.length_c   1.000
_cell.angle_alpha   90.00
_cell.angle_beta   90.00
_cell.angle_gamma   90.00
#
_symmetry.space_group_name_H-M   'P 1'
#
loop_
_entity.id
_entity.type
_entity.pdbx_description
1 polymer ?
#
loop_
_entity_poly.entity_id
_entity_poly.type
_entity_poly.pdbx_seq_one_letter_code
_entity_poly.pdbx_strand_id
1 'polypeptide(L)'
;MKDGEWIITGEKHFISQASVSDYCVLFAATGEEETSKGIKKRISAFLVDFSDPGVEVAEGYRNVSHRGYTNNILRFNGARIPEWRMMGPEGDGFRLVNEWLGPTRLTVAATCVARAERAFDIALKYASEREQFGQKIGKFQGVSFPLADMATEIKMANLMLLESAWKIDQGSVTAEDCAMVKLYCSEMLSRIADQALQTVGGMGLMEELPLERIW
;
A
#
# COMPACT_ATOMS: atom_id res chain seq x y z
N MET A 1 -20.22 14.18 21.92
CA MET A 1 -19.38 15.27 22.46
C MET A 1 -19.79 15.56 23.90
N LYS A 2 -18.86 15.79 24.81
CA LYS A 2 -19.11 16.12 26.21
C LYS A 2 -18.03 17.11 26.68
N ASP A 3 -18.43 18.20 27.30
CA ASP A 3 -17.52 19.23 27.87
C ASP A 3 -16.48 19.80 26.87
N GLY A 4 -16.84 19.97 25.59
CA GLY A 4 -15.93 20.45 24.54
C GLY A 4 -14.95 19.39 24.02
N GLU A 5 -15.17 18.10 24.32
CA GLU A 5 -14.33 17.01 23.90
C GLU A 5 -15.14 15.89 23.23
N TRP A 6 -14.54 15.26 22.26
CA TRP A 6 -15.02 14.01 21.68
C TRP A 6 -14.56 12.83 22.52
N ILE A 7 -15.47 11.93 22.85
CA ILE A 7 -15.15 10.69 23.55
C ILE A 7 -15.15 9.56 22.54
N ILE A 8 -13.99 8.98 22.30
CA ILE A 8 -13.79 7.95 21.27
C ILE A 8 -13.55 6.60 21.94
N THR A 9 -14.32 5.60 21.49
CA THR A 9 -14.16 4.20 21.91
C THR A 9 -14.19 3.30 20.69
N GLY A 10 -13.24 2.38 20.60
CA GLY A 10 -13.12 1.44 19.50
C GLY A 10 -11.69 1.02 19.24
N GLU A 11 -11.47 0.35 18.10
CA GLU A 11 -10.17 -0.20 17.76
C GLU A 11 -9.86 0.01 16.26
N LYS A 12 -8.59 0.20 15.93
CA LYS A 12 -8.07 0.23 14.56
C LYS A 12 -6.95 -0.78 14.42
N HIS A 13 -7.00 -1.57 13.35
CA HIS A 13 -6.01 -2.57 13.00
C HIS A 13 -5.13 -2.12 11.85
N PHE A 14 -3.99 -2.79 11.69
CA PHE A 14 -3.03 -2.57 10.60
C PHE A 14 -2.54 -1.14 10.51
N ILE A 15 -2.30 -0.50 11.67
CA ILE A 15 -1.81 0.88 11.70
C ILE A 15 -0.29 0.87 11.57
N SER A 16 0.12 1.36 10.42
CA SER A 16 1.52 1.39 10.03
C SER A 16 2.33 2.32 10.91
N GLN A 17 3.45 1.81 11.45
CA GLN A 17 4.46 2.59 12.19
C GLN A 17 3.94 3.33 13.43
N ALA A 18 2.77 2.96 13.99
CA ALA A 18 2.23 3.66 15.15
C ALA A 18 3.15 3.58 16.38
N SER A 19 3.94 2.51 16.52
CA SER A 19 4.90 2.37 17.64
C SER A 19 6.08 3.34 17.60
N VAL A 20 6.28 4.05 16.49
CA VAL A 20 7.36 5.04 16.29
C VAL A 20 6.82 6.41 15.86
N SER A 21 5.51 6.59 15.90
CA SER A 21 4.83 7.85 15.60
C SER A 21 4.30 8.50 16.88
N ASP A 22 4.11 9.80 16.87
CA ASP A 22 3.56 10.55 17.99
C ASP A 22 2.04 10.74 17.87
N TYR A 23 1.50 10.78 16.65
CA TYR A 23 0.07 11.02 16.37
C TYR A 23 -0.41 10.30 15.11
N CYS A 24 -1.73 10.27 14.96
CA CYS A 24 -2.38 9.80 13.73
C CYS A 24 -3.58 10.66 13.33
N VAL A 25 -3.98 10.53 12.06
CA VAL A 25 -5.30 10.97 11.60
C VAL A 25 -6.28 9.82 11.76
N LEU A 26 -7.22 9.98 12.67
CA LEU A 26 -8.24 8.97 12.98
C LEU A 26 -9.56 9.31 12.27
N PHE A 27 -10.12 8.37 11.54
CA PHE A 27 -11.48 8.46 11.00
C PHE A 27 -12.44 7.69 11.91
N ALA A 28 -13.44 8.37 12.45
CA ALA A 28 -14.41 7.77 13.36
C ALA A 28 -15.85 8.23 13.03
N ALA A 29 -16.85 7.41 13.38
CA ALA A 29 -18.25 7.76 13.24
C ALA A 29 -18.64 8.75 14.33
N THR A 30 -19.21 9.91 13.95
CA THR A 30 -19.69 10.96 14.86
C THR A 30 -21.22 11.04 14.90
N GLY A 31 -21.91 10.30 14.05
CA GLY A 31 -23.36 10.27 13.97
C GLY A 31 -23.87 9.40 12.86
N GLU A 32 -25.15 9.46 12.62
CA GLU A 32 -25.85 8.74 11.56
C GLU A 32 -26.72 9.72 10.76
N GLU A 33 -26.93 9.40 9.49
CA GLU A 33 -27.83 10.12 8.59
C GLU A 33 -28.75 9.14 7.86
N GLU A 34 -30.01 9.50 7.69
CA GLU A 34 -30.93 8.76 6.84
C GLU A 34 -30.67 9.10 5.38
N THR A 35 -30.54 8.08 4.55
CA THR A 35 -30.38 8.23 3.11
C THR A 35 -31.43 7.39 2.38
N SER A 36 -31.63 7.61 1.07
CA SER A 36 -32.50 6.78 0.24
C SER A 36 -32.11 5.28 0.22
N LYS A 37 -30.89 4.94 0.69
CA LYS A 37 -30.36 3.57 0.77
C LYS A 37 -30.33 3.03 2.21
N GLY A 38 -30.91 3.75 3.18
CA GLY A 38 -30.90 3.41 4.61
C GLY A 38 -30.00 4.30 5.45
N ILE A 39 -29.76 3.91 6.70
CA ILE A 39 -28.94 4.65 7.66
C ILE A 39 -27.47 4.53 7.26
N LYS A 40 -26.78 5.66 7.15
CA LYS A 40 -25.36 5.77 6.87
C LYS A 40 -24.65 6.45 8.04
N LYS A 41 -23.48 5.95 8.42
CA LYS A 41 -22.64 6.61 9.44
C LYS A 41 -21.99 7.87 8.87
N ARG A 42 -22.06 8.97 9.60
CA ARG A 42 -21.27 10.17 9.32
C ARG A 42 -19.87 9.95 9.89
N ILE A 43 -18.87 10.08 9.04
CA ILE A 43 -17.46 9.88 9.41
C ILE A 43 -16.77 11.23 9.49
N SER A 44 -16.11 11.49 10.61
CA SER A 44 -15.26 12.66 10.81
C SER A 44 -13.80 12.25 10.98
N ALA A 45 -12.89 13.20 10.75
CA ALA A 45 -11.45 13.01 10.90
C ALA A 45 -10.95 13.76 12.14
N PHE A 46 -10.02 13.16 12.88
CA PHE A 46 -9.45 13.71 14.10
C PHE A 46 -7.93 13.58 14.11
N LEU A 47 -7.24 14.61 14.55
CA LEU A 47 -5.82 14.51 14.90
C LEU A 47 -5.72 13.97 16.34
N VAL A 48 -5.19 12.76 16.49
CA VAL A 48 -5.06 12.09 17.78
C VAL A 48 -3.58 11.97 18.13
N ASP A 49 -3.20 12.49 19.30
CA ASP A 49 -1.89 12.28 19.90
C ASP A 49 -1.90 10.95 20.66
N PHE A 50 -0.84 10.16 20.51
CA PHE A 50 -0.78 8.84 21.17
C PHE A 50 -0.55 8.95 22.68
N SER A 51 -0.21 10.15 23.19
CA SER A 51 -0.18 10.46 24.61
C SER A 51 -1.53 10.87 25.20
N ASP A 52 -2.58 11.03 24.38
CA ASP A 52 -3.92 11.40 24.87
C ASP A 52 -4.47 10.31 25.81
N PRO A 53 -5.10 10.68 26.94
CA PRO A 53 -5.69 9.72 27.86
C PRO A 53 -6.71 8.80 27.19
N GLY A 54 -6.54 7.50 27.40
CA GLY A 54 -7.42 6.48 26.80
C GLY A 54 -6.99 5.99 25.42
N VAL A 55 -5.87 6.48 24.88
CA VAL A 55 -5.24 5.96 23.66
C VAL A 55 -4.17 4.93 24.04
N GLU A 56 -4.19 3.78 23.40
CA GLU A 56 -3.21 2.71 23.56
C GLU A 56 -2.66 2.28 22.20
N VAL A 57 -1.33 2.30 22.06
CA VAL A 57 -0.64 1.70 20.90
C VAL A 57 -0.23 0.29 21.30
N ALA A 58 -1.00 -0.71 20.88
CA ALA A 58 -0.74 -2.10 21.19
C ALA A 58 0.12 -2.79 20.12
N GLU A 59 0.77 -3.90 20.51
CA GLU A 59 1.45 -4.77 19.55
C GLU A 59 0.43 -5.31 18.53
N GLY A 60 0.80 -5.31 17.27
CA GLY A 60 -0.05 -5.77 16.18
C GLY A 60 0.53 -6.99 15.48
N TYR A 61 0.45 -7.02 14.16
CA TYR A 61 0.78 -8.19 13.35
C TYR A 61 2.16 -8.09 12.72
N ARG A 62 2.85 -9.23 12.60
CA ARG A 62 4.11 -9.33 11.87
C ARG A 62 3.85 -9.40 10.36
N ASN A 63 4.48 -8.51 9.61
CA ASN A 63 4.35 -8.48 8.16
C ASN A 63 5.31 -9.51 7.53
N VAL A 64 4.82 -10.32 6.60
CA VAL A 64 5.63 -11.35 5.91
C VAL A 64 6.62 -10.74 4.91
N SER A 65 6.25 -9.64 4.24
CA SER A 65 7.04 -9.05 3.16
C SER A 65 7.81 -7.79 3.57
N HIS A 66 7.33 -7.03 4.57
CA HIS A 66 7.92 -5.78 5.03
C HIS A 66 8.41 -5.95 6.48
N ARG A 67 9.47 -6.73 6.68
CA ARG A 67 9.94 -7.15 8.02
C ARG A 67 10.37 -5.99 8.94
N GLY A 68 10.80 -4.86 8.38
CA GLY A 68 11.12 -3.63 9.11
C GLY A 68 9.95 -2.68 9.34
N TYR A 69 8.74 -3.12 9.01
CA TYR A 69 7.53 -2.32 9.02
C TYR A 69 6.59 -2.79 10.12
N THR A 70 6.35 -1.95 11.12
CA THR A 70 5.44 -2.31 12.21
C THR A 70 4.00 -2.11 11.80
N ASN A 71 3.13 -3.06 12.19
CA ASN A 71 1.69 -2.96 12.09
C ASN A 71 1.10 -3.06 13.49
N ASN A 72 0.60 -1.96 13.99
CA ASN A 72 0.08 -1.86 15.34
C ASN A 72 -1.44 -1.92 15.38
N ILE A 73 -1.98 -2.11 16.57
CA ILE A 73 -3.39 -1.95 16.90
C ILE A 73 -3.50 -0.68 17.75
N LEU A 74 -4.39 0.23 17.36
CA LEU A 74 -4.75 1.37 18.19
C LEU A 74 -6.05 1.07 18.92
N ARG A 75 -6.04 1.18 20.25
CA ARG A 75 -7.24 1.06 21.08
C ARG A 75 -7.59 2.40 21.69
N PHE A 76 -8.86 2.71 21.64
CA PHE A 76 -9.44 3.93 22.18
C PHE A 76 -10.43 3.55 23.29
N ASN A 77 -10.04 3.75 24.54
CA ASN A 77 -10.81 3.40 25.72
C ASN A 77 -11.39 4.65 26.36
N GLY A 78 -12.39 5.26 25.72
CA GLY A 78 -12.94 6.55 26.14
C GLY A 78 -11.93 7.69 25.94
N ALA A 79 -11.12 7.62 24.88
CA ALA A 79 -10.12 8.63 24.57
C ALA A 79 -10.76 10.01 24.41
N ARG A 80 -10.21 11.02 25.09
CA ARG A 80 -10.75 12.38 25.14
C ARG A 80 -9.99 13.27 24.17
N ILE A 81 -10.62 13.61 23.06
CA ILE A 81 -10.02 14.43 22.01
C ILE A 81 -10.68 15.81 21.98
N PRO A 82 -9.92 16.89 22.19
CA PRO A 82 -10.45 18.24 22.14
C PRO A 82 -11.15 18.55 20.82
N GLU A 83 -12.26 19.29 20.84
CA GLU A 83 -13.07 19.61 19.68
C GLU A 83 -12.25 20.24 18.54
N TRP A 84 -11.29 21.10 18.85
CA TRP A 84 -10.44 21.79 17.89
C TRP A 84 -9.49 20.86 17.10
N ARG A 85 -9.31 19.62 17.55
CA ARG A 85 -8.55 18.58 16.81
C ARG A 85 -9.38 17.83 15.77
N MET A 86 -10.66 18.14 15.63
CA MET A 86 -11.45 17.66 14.51
C MET A 86 -10.98 18.36 13.23
N MET A 87 -10.66 17.59 12.22
CA MET A 87 -10.14 18.07 10.94
C MET A 87 -11.30 18.30 9.96
N GLY A 88 -11.60 19.56 9.70
CA GLY A 88 -12.73 19.95 8.85
C GLY A 88 -14.10 19.83 9.55
N PRO A 89 -15.20 20.03 8.82
CA PRO A 89 -16.55 19.92 9.37
C PRO A 89 -16.89 18.50 9.82
N GLU A 90 -17.78 18.38 10.80
CA GLU A 90 -18.33 17.08 11.21
C GLU A 90 -18.99 16.35 10.02
N GLY A 91 -18.66 15.09 9.83
CA GLY A 91 -19.17 14.26 8.74
C GLY A 91 -18.39 14.33 7.44
N ASP A 92 -17.36 15.17 7.33
CA ASP A 92 -16.58 15.40 6.11
C ASP A 92 -15.34 14.47 5.95
N GLY A 93 -15.15 13.55 6.89
CA GLY A 93 -13.99 12.65 6.90
C GLY A 93 -13.86 11.80 5.64
N PHE A 94 -14.97 11.40 5.02
CA PHE A 94 -14.92 10.60 3.78
C PHE A 94 -14.40 11.40 2.58
N ARG A 95 -14.68 12.70 2.51
CA ARG A 95 -14.11 13.58 1.48
C ARG A 95 -12.60 13.71 1.70
N LEU A 96 -12.19 14.01 2.93
CA LEU A 96 -10.76 14.15 3.28
C LEU A 96 -9.95 12.88 2.96
N VAL A 97 -10.45 11.68 3.32
CA VAL A 97 -9.73 10.44 3.02
C VAL A 97 -9.64 10.18 1.52
N ASN A 98 -10.67 10.51 0.74
CA ASN A 98 -10.65 10.31 -0.71
C ASN A 98 -9.67 11.24 -1.43
N GLU A 99 -9.52 12.48 -0.98
CA GLU A 99 -8.51 13.41 -1.50
C GLU A 99 -7.08 12.87 -1.31
N TRP A 100 -6.83 12.20 -0.19
CA TRP A 100 -5.52 11.61 0.10
C TRP A 100 -5.32 10.24 -0.59
N LEU A 101 -6.35 9.38 -0.64
CA LEU A 101 -6.24 8.02 -1.19
C LEU A 101 -5.96 7.99 -2.69
N GLY A 102 -6.40 8.99 -3.45
CA GLY A 102 -6.14 9.07 -4.88
C GLY A 102 -4.62 9.06 -5.18
N PRO A 103 -3.88 10.10 -4.76
CA PRO A 103 -2.43 10.16 -4.94
C PRO A 103 -1.67 9.00 -4.28
N THR A 104 -2.13 8.51 -3.11
CA THR A 104 -1.51 7.36 -2.43
C THR A 104 -1.53 6.09 -3.27
N ARG A 105 -2.57 5.89 -4.09
CA ARG A 105 -2.60 4.75 -5.03
C ARG A 105 -1.46 4.78 -6.04
N LEU A 106 -1.04 5.96 -6.50
CA LEU A 106 0.13 6.10 -7.38
C LEU A 106 1.43 5.75 -6.66
N THR A 107 1.57 6.14 -5.40
CA THR A 107 2.74 5.75 -4.58
C THR A 107 2.85 4.24 -4.46
N VAL A 108 1.73 3.55 -4.23
CA VAL A 108 1.68 2.08 -4.21
C VAL A 108 2.05 1.50 -5.59
N ALA A 109 1.51 2.06 -6.67
CA ALA A 109 1.82 1.64 -8.03
C ALA A 109 3.32 1.81 -8.36
N ALA A 110 3.92 2.95 -8.01
CA ALA A 110 5.34 3.21 -8.17
C ALA A 110 6.21 2.18 -7.42
N THR A 111 5.83 1.88 -6.17
CA THR A 111 6.50 0.84 -5.38
C THR A 111 6.41 -0.53 -6.05
N CYS A 112 5.25 -0.88 -6.62
CA CYS A 112 5.07 -2.14 -7.35
C CYS A 112 5.93 -2.20 -8.61
N VAL A 113 5.99 -1.13 -9.40
CA VAL A 113 6.84 -1.07 -10.60
C VAL A 113 8.32 -1.22 -10.24
N ALA A 114 8.83 -0.47 -9.27
CA ALA A 114 10.22 -0.56 -8.85
C ALA A 114 10.60 -1.94 -8.31
N ARG A 115 9.71 -2.59 -7.57
CA ARG A 115 9.91 -3.97 -7.09
C ARG A 115 9.90 -4.98 -8.23
N ALA A 116 9.03 -4.80 -9.22
CA ALA A 116 8.97 -5.64 -10.41
C ALA A 116 10.25 -5.51 -11.25
N GLU A 117 10.73 -4.29 -11.47
CA GLU A 117 12.02 -4.02 -12.14
C GLU A 117 13.16 -4.73 -11.41
N ARG A 118 13.22 -4.61 -10.08
CA ARG A 118 14.25 -5.28 -9.28
C ARG A 118 14.18 -6.80 -9.40
N ALA A 119 12.99 -7.40 -9.38
CA ALA A 119 12.81 -8.84 -9.53
C ALA A 119 13.26 -9.31 -10.92
N PHE A 120 12.88 -8.56 -11.95
CA PHE A 120 13.28 -8.80 -13.34
C PHE A 120 14.80 -8.74 -13.51
N ASP A 121 15.47 -7.71 -13.00
CA ASP A 121 16.93 -7.56 -13.10
C ASP A 121 17.67 -8.74 -12.49
N ILE A 122 17.21 -9.24 -11.33
CA ILE A 122 17.78 -10.41 -10.68
C ILE A 122 17.61 -11.66 -11.56
N ALA A 123 16.41 -11.88 -12.09
CA ALA A 123 16.12 -13.02 -12.94
C ALA A 123 16.92 -12.97 -14.25
N LEU A 124 16.98 -11.80 -14.88
CA LEU A 124 17.71 -11.56 -16.12
C LEU A 124 19.21 -11.79 -15.94
N LYS A 125 19.80 -11.23 -14.86
CA LYS A 125 21.19 -11.46 -14.53
C LYS A 125 21.48 -12.94 -14.33
N TYR A 126 20.68 -13.62 -13.51
CA TYR A 126 20.84 -15.04 -13.26
C TYR A 126 20.76 -15.86 -14.55
N ALA A 127 19.78 -15.61 -15.41
CA ALA A 127 19.62 -16.30 -16.68
C ALA A 127 20.78 -16.05 -17.66
N SER A 128 21.45 -14.89 -17.57
CA SER A 128 22.61 -14.55 -18.40
C SER A 128 23.92 -15.19 -17.91
N GLU A 129 23.99 -15.61 -16.66
CA GLU A 129 25.20 -16.17 -16.02
C GLU A 129 25.12 -17.68 -15.85
N ARG A 130 23.97 -18.21 -15.44
CA ARG A 130 23.78 -19.63 -15.13
C ARG A 130 23.88 -20.51 -16.37
N GLU A 131 24.72 -21.54 -16.31
CA GLU A 131 24.88 -22.53 -17.37
C GLU A 131 24.25 -23.88 -16.99
N GLN A 132 23.52 -24.44 -17.91
CA GLN A 132 23.02 -25.81 -17.89
C GLN A 132 22.92 -26.35 -19.32
N PHE A 133 23.11 -27.65 -19.47
CA PHE A 133 23.05 -28.31 -20.80
C PHE A 133 23.99 -27.67 -21.84
N GLY A 134 25.18 -27.24 -21.38
CA GLY A 134 26.24 -26.69 -22.23
C GLY A 134 26.06 -25.26 -22.70
N GLN A 135 25.09 -24.51 -22.15
CA GLN A 135 24.88 -23.09 -22.50
C GLN A 135 24.22 -22.29 -21.37
N LYS A 136 24.22 -20.97 -21.51
CA LYS A 136 23.48 -20.06 -20.61
C LYS A 136 21.98 -20.38 -20.68
N ILE A 137 21.31 -20.42 -19.50
CA ILE A 137 19.89 -20.78 -19.48
C ILE A 137 18.99 -19.75 -20.17
N GLY A 138 19.40 -18.49 -20.24
CA GLY A 138 18.70 -17.44 -21.00
C GLY A 138 18.60 -17.69 -22.51
N LYS A 139 19.37 -18.67 -23.07
CA LYS A 139 19.25 -19.07 -24.47
C LYS A 139 18.09 -20.03 -24.76
N PHE A 140 17.53 -20.64 -23.71
CA PHE A 140 16.36 -21.51 -23.88
C PHE A 140 15.08 -20.65 -23.98
N GLN A 141 14.22 -20.93 -24.96
CA GLN A 141 12.98 -20.18 -25.14
C GLN A 141 12.05 -20.27 -23.93
N GLY A 142 12.06 -21.40 -23.20
CA GLY A 142 11.32 -21.54 -21.93
C GLY A 142 11.77 -20.58 -20.83
N VAL A 143 12.92 -19.91 -20.97
CA VAL A 143 13.42 -18.86 -20.06
C VAL A 143 13.36 -17.50 -20.71
N SER A 144 13.78 -17.35 -21.97
CA SER A 144 13.84 -16.05 -22.65
C SER A 144 12.47 -15.44 -22.94
N PHE A 145 11.45 -16.24 -23.29
CA PHE A 145 10.11 -15.74 -23.59
C PHE A 145 9.44 -15.16 -22.34
N PRO A 146 9.38 -15.86 -21.19
CA PRO A 146 8.91 -15.25 -19.96
C PRO A 146 9.63 -13.96 -19.57
N LEU A 147 10.95 -13.87 -19.76
CA LEU A 147 11.70 -12.62 -19.51
C LEU A 147 11.25 -11.49 -20.46
N ALA A 148 10.96 -11.79 -21.73
CA ALA A 148 10.45 -10.79 -22.67
C ALA A 148 9.04 -10.30 -22.27
N ASP A 149 8.18 -11.21 -21.81
CA ASP A 149 6.84 -10.87 -21.30
C ASP A 149 6.94 -9.99 -20.05
N MET A 150 7.80 -10.35 -19.10
CA MET A 150 8.06 -9.53 -17.90
C MET A 150 8.50 -8.11 -18.27
N ALA A 151 9.47 -7.96 -19.17
CA ALA A 151 9.96 -6.66 -19.63
C ALA A 151 8.84 -5.81 -20.26
N THR A 152 7.97 -6.45 -21.03
CA THR A 152 6.84 -5.82 -21.70
C THR A 152 5.80 -5.33 -20.67
N GLU A 153 5.40 -6.18 -19.72
CA GLU A 153 4.44 -5.81 -18.67
C GLU A 153 4.97 -4.68 -17.79
N ILE A 154 6.24 -4.70 -17.39
CA ILE A 154 6.88 -3.63 -16.63
C ILE A 154 6.86 -2.32 -17.42
N LYS A 155 7.16 -2.36 -18.70
CA LYS A 155 7.12 -1.18 -19.58
C LYS A 155 5.73 -0.57 -19.66
N MET A 156 4.70 -1.41 -19.83
CA MET A 156 3.30 -0.95 -19.84
C MET A 156 2.89 -0.33 -18.50
N ALA A 157 3.22 -0.97 -17.38
CA ALA A 157 2.94 -0.48 -16.04
C ALA A 157 3.60 0.88 -15.79
N ASN A 158 4.85 1.02 -16.20
CA ASN A 158 5.60 2.28 -16.04
C ASN A 158 4.99 3.42 -16.87
N LEU A 159 4.55 3.16 -18.10
CA LEU A 159 3.87 4.17 -18.91
C LEU A 159 2.54 4.62 -18.31
N MET A 160 1.72 3.68 -17.78
CA MET A 160 0.48 4.02 -17.07
C MET A 160 0.76 4.87 -15.81
N LEU A 161 1.81 4.52 -15.06
CA LEU A 161 2.21 5.25 -13.87
C LEU A 161 2.63 6.69 -14.22
N LEU A 162 3.49 6.85 -15.23
CA LEU A 162 3.98 8.16 -15.67
C LEU A 162 2.85 9.04 -16.22
N GLU A 163 1.93 8.47 -17.00
CA GLU A 163 0.73 9.18 -17.48
C GLU A 163 -0.12 9.69 -16.31
N SER A 164 -0.40 8.81 -15.33
CA SER A 164 -1.22 9.19 -14.16
C SER A 164 -0.52 10.24 -13.29
N ALA A 165 0.80 10.15 -13.13
CA ALA A 165 1.59 11.16 -12.43
C ALA A 165 1.54 12.51 -13.15
N TRP A 166 1.71 12.52 -14.46
CA TRP A 166 1.57 13.72 -15.27
C TRP A 166 0.16 14.34 -15.17
N LYS A 167 -0.88 13.53 -15.18
CA LYS A 167 -2.26 14.00 -14.97
C LYS A 167 -2.47 14.65 -13.60
N ILE A 168 -1.79 14.15 -12.54
CA ILE A 168 -1.78 14.81 -11.22
C ILE A 168 -1.18 16.20 -11.33
N ASP A 169 -0.02 16.33 -11.94
CA ASP A 169 0.68 17.62 -12.10
C ASP A 169 -0.16 18.63 -12.90
N GLN A 170 -0.99 18.15 -13.84
CA GLN A 170 -1.93 18.97 -14.62
C GLN A 170 -3.27 19.23 -13.91
N GLY A 171 -3.51 18.67 -12.73
CA GLY A 171 -4.79 18.75 -12.04
C GLY A 171 -5.96 18.05 -12.77
N SER A 172 -5.66 17.12 -13.67
CA SER A 172 -6.64 16.44 -14.54
C SER A 172 -6.82 14.94 -14.22
N VAL A 173 -6.14 14.43 -13.21
CA VAL A 173 -6.24 13.03 -12.79
C VAL A 173 -7.65 12.71 -12.27
N THR A 174 -8.18 11.56 -12.65
CA THR A 174 -9.46 11.04 -12.16
C THR A 174 -9.26 9.95 -11.10
N ALA A 175 -10.30 9.67 -10.32
CA ALA A 175 -10.30 8.53 -9.39
C ALA A 175 -10.14 7.20 -10.14
N GLU A 176 -10.63 7.12 -11.37
CA GLU A 176 -10.51 5.95 -12.26
C GLU A 176 -9.06 5.75 -12.69
N ASP A 177 -8.35 6.79 -13.12
CA ASP A 177 -6.93 6.71 -13.45
C ASP A 177 -6.12 6.13 -12.28
N CYS A 178 -6.32 6.67 -11.07
CA CYS A 178 -5.64 6.20 -9.86
C CYS A 178 -5.98 4.74 -9.51
N ALA A 179 -7.23 4.32 -9.75
CA ALA A 179 -7.66 2.96 -9.47
C ALA A 179 -7.07 1.96 -10.47
N MET A 180 -7.10 2.29 -11.77
CA MET A 180 -6.57 1.45 -12.84
C MET A 180 -5.07 1.22 -12.69
N VAL A 181 -4.29 2.28 -12.47
CA VAL A 181 -2.84 2.15 -12.33
C VAL A 181 -2.46 1.32 -11.10
N LYS A 182 -3.11 1.55 -9.95
CA LYS A 182 -2.87 0.74 -8.75
C LYS A 182 -3.20 -0.74 -9.00
N LEU A 183 -4.36 -1.02 -9.57
CA LEU A 183 -4.80 -2.38 -9.86
C LEU A 183 -3.80 -3.10 -10.76
N TYR A 184 -3.52 -2.52 -11.93
CA TYR A 184 -2.63 -3.15 -12.91
C TYR A 184 -1.22 -3.37 -12.34
N CYS A 185 -0.61 -2.35 -11.72
CA CYS A 185 0.76 -2.46 -11.20
C CYS A 185 0.89 -3.49 -10.07
N SER A 186 -0.12 -3.61 -9.18
CA SER A 186 -0.06 -4.59 -8.10
C SER A 186 -0.22 -6.04 -8.60
N GLU A 187 -1.13 -6.27 -9.55
CA GLU A 187 -1.30 -7.57 -10.17
C GLU A 187 -0.09 -7.97 -11.04
N MET A 188 0.46 -7.02 -11.78
CA MET A 188 1.68 -7.20 -12.56
C MET A 188 2.86 -7.61 -11.66
N LEU A 189 3.06 -6.92 -10.52
CA LEU A 189 4.14 -7.27 -9.59
C LEU A 189 4.05 -8.74 -9.14
N SER A 190 2.83 -9.22 -8.81
CA SER A 190 2.64 -10.62 -8.39
C SER A 190 3.08 -11.61 -9.47
N ARG A 191 2.71 -11.35 -10.73
CA ARG A 191 3.13 -12.21 -11.87
C ARG A 191 4.64 -12.15 -12.10
N ILE A 192 5.23 -10.95 -12.06
CA ILE A 192 6.67 -10.75 -12.27
C ILE A 192 7.48 -11.42 -11.14
N ALA A 193 7.07 -11.27 -9.89
CA ALA A 193 7.76 -11.86 -8.75
C ALA A 193 7.75 -13.40 -8.83
N ASP A 194 6.59 -14.00 -9.14
CA ASP A 194 6.46 -15.44 -9.30
C ASP A 194 7.33 -15.97 -10.46
N GLN A 195 7.29 -15.29 -11.61
CA GLN A 195 8.11 -15.68 -12.77
C GLN A 195 9.62 -15.49 -12.50
N ALA A 196 10.01 -14.48 -11.75
CA ALA A 196 11.40 -14.28 -11.35
C ALA A 196 11.89 -15.41 -10.44
N LEU A 197 11.09 -15.80 -9.43
CA LEU A 197 11.37 -16.98 -8.58
C LEU A 197 11.51 -18.24 -9.43
N GLN A 198 10.60 -18.49 -10.35
CA GLN A 198 10.66 -19.63 -11.24
C GLN A 198 11.93 -19.63 -12.11
N THR A 199 12.36 -18.46 -12.61
CA THR A 199 13.56 -18.32 -13.45
C THR A 199 14.85 -18.70 -12.73
N VAL A 200 14.99 -18.34 -11.44
CA VAL A 200 16.19 -18.66 -10.64
C VAL A 200 16.10 -20.03 -9.97
N GLY A 201 14.95 -20.72 -10.06
CA GLY A 201 14.74 -22.04 -9.50
C GLY A 201 14.89 -22.08 -7.98
N GLY A 202 15.51 -23.13 -7.45
CA GLY A 202 15.67 -23.30 -5.99
C GLY A 202 16.32 -22.12 -5.27
N MET A 203 17.17 -21.34 -5.93
CA MET A 203 17.76 -20.12 -5.36
C MET A 203 16.73 -19.02 -5.05
N GLY A 204 15.57 -19.04 -5.70
CA GLY A 204 14.49 -18.10 -5.43
C GLY A 204 13.87 -18.24 -4.04
N LEU A 205 14.03 -19.41 -3.41
CA LEU A 205 13.53 -19.69 -2.07
C LEU A 205 14.57 -19.44 -0.97
N MET A 206 15.79 -19.02 -1.36
CA MET A 206 16.91 -18.81 -0.43
C MET A 206 17.07 -17.31 -0.13
N GLU A 207 17.49 -16.98 1.10
CA GLU A 207 17.67 -15.60 1.56
C GLU A 207 18.83 -14.85 0.88
N GLU A 208 19.70 -15.56 0.15
CA GLU A 208 20.80 -15.01 -0.65
C GLU A 208 20.31 -14.15 -1.83
N LEU A 209 19.11 -14.43 -2.33
CA LEU A 209 18.43 -13.59 -3.32
C LEU A 209 17.22 -12.89 -2.67
N PRO A 210 17.10 -11.57 -2.81
CA PRO A 210 16.01 -10.83 -2.16
C PRO A 210 14.63 -11.02 -2.82
N LEU A 211 14.45 -12.03 -3.66
CA LEU A 211 13.19 -12.31 -4.39
C LEU A 211 12.08 -12.71 -3.42
N GLU A 212 12.39 -13.47 -2.37
CA GLU A 212 11.42 -13.90 -1.36
C GLU A 212 10.75 -12.69 -0.64
N ARG A 213 11.44 -11.54 -0.58
CA ARG A 213 10.90 -10.29 0.01
C ARG A 213 10.03 -9.50 -0.96
N ILE A 214 10.11 -9.82 -2.24
CA ILE A 214 9.34 -9.17 -3.30
C ILE A 214 8.05 -9.94 -3.56
N TRP A 215 8.14 -11.26 -3.51
CA TRP A 215 7.03 -12.22 -3.69
C TRP A 215 6.10 -12.25 -2.48
#